data_137c23563235b30d405b3aef028370a4
#
_entry.id   137c23563235b30d405b3aef028370a4
#
_cell.length_a   1.000
_cell.length_b   1.000
_cell.length_c   1.000
_cell.angle_alpha   90.00
_cell.angle_beta   90.00
_cell.angle_gamma   90.00
#
_symmetry.space_group_name_H-M   'P 1'
#
loop_
_entity.id
_entity.type
_entity.pdbx_description
1 polymer ?
#
loop_
_entity_poly.entity_id
_entity_poly.type
_entity_poly.pdbx_seq_one_letter_code
_entity_poly.pdbx_strand_id
1 'polypeptide(L)'
;MRLLHLGNVVIDLVLTVGDLPPRGGDVIASSTATTPGGGFNVMAAAVRQGLPTLYAGAHGTGPFGALAREALATAGIEWLHPAREDLDTGFVVTLVDSTGERTFVTSRGAEATLTGDELPAPADDDLVYLSGYSLLHDSNRAALLPWLAKLPDDIEVFFDPGPLVAEIPGYALEAVLDRVDWWSSNAAEATLLTGLVNPVDAARAVRGKTCRADVLVRTGPGGCVLAVRGQGVTQVDGFAVQAVDLNGAGDAHAGAFLAGIAQGKEPAEAARRANAAAALAVTRRGPATAPTRDELEAYLRAQ
;
A
#
# COMPACT_ATOMS: atom_id res chain seq x y z
N MET A 1 10.40 12.98 11.09
CA MET A 1 9.31 12.00 10.85
C MET A 1 9.81 10.95 9.87
N ARG A 2 9.56 9.69 10.12
CA ARG A 2 9.99 8.54 9.33
C ARG A 2 8.79 7.60 9.13
N LEU A 3 8.66 6.95 7.96
CA LEU A 3 7.68 5.90 7.73
C LEU A 3 8.19 4.58 8.32
N LEU A 4 7.48 4.02 9.30
CA LEU A 4 7.67 2.68 9.83
C LEU A 4 6.68 1.74 9.13
N HIS A 5 7.16 0.92 8.20
CA HIS A 5 6.30 0.07 7.39
C HIS A 5 6.26 -1.36 7.94
N LEU A 6 5.07 -1.78 8.43
CA LEU A 6 4.77 -3.11 8.99
C LEU A 6 3.95 -3.98 8.02
N GLY A 7 4.17 -3.77 6.73
CA GLY A 7 3.56 -4.58 5.68
C GLY A 7 4.47 -5.69 5.20
N ASN A 8 4.18 -6.18 4.03
CA ASN A 8 4.88 -7.26 3.36
C ASN A 8 5.63 -6.75 2.12
N VAL A 9 6.83 -7.24 1.91
CA VAL A 9 7.53 -7.16 0.62
C VAL A 9 7.51 -8.55 0.01
N VAL A 10 7.07 -8.63 -1.25
CA VAL A 10 7.01 -9.87 -2.04
C VAL A 10 7.64 -9.65 -3.40
N ILE A 11 7.81 -10.70 -4.17
CA ILE A 11 8.29 -10.61 -5.55
C ILE A 11 7.15 -10.93 -6.51
N ASP A 12 6.85 -10.02 -7.43
CA ASP A 12 5.87 -10.22 -8.49
C ASP A 12 6.53 -10.88 -9.69
N LEU A 13 6.01 -12.06 -10.06
CA LEU A 13 6.34 -12.78 -11.30
C LEU A 13 5.23 -12.48 -12.31
N VAL A 14 5.44 -11.49 -13.14
CA VAL A 14 4.44 -11.02 -14.11
C VAL A 14 4.60 -11.75 -15.43
N LEU A 15 3.55 -12.41 -15.90
CA LEU A 15 3.50 -13.11 -17.17
C LEU A 15 2.37 -12.52 -18.03
N THR A 16 2.72 -11.98 -19.20
CA THR A 16 1.71 -11.54 -20.18
C THR A 16 1.30 -12.73 -21.04
N VAL A 17 0.02 -13.03 -21.08
CA VAL A 17 -0.57 -14.14 -21.83
C VAL A 17 -1.67 -13.64 -22.76
N GLY A 18 -2.04 -14.42 -23.77
CA GLY A 18 -3.18 -14.08 -24.64
C GLY A 18 -4.49 -14.18 -23.88
N ASP A 19 -4.69 -15.30 -23.17
CA ASP A 19 -5.81 -15.60 -22.29
C ASP A 19 -5.32 -16.41 -21.09
N LEU A 20 -6.13 -16.51 -20.05
CA LEU A 20 -5.84 -17.40 -18.93
C LEU A 20 -5.86 -18.87 -19.41
N PRO A 21 -4.95 -19.73 -18.91
CA PRO A 21 -4.99 -21.14 -19.26
C PRO A 21 -6.29 -21.77 -18.80
N PRO A 22 -7.01 -22.53 -19.67
CA PRO A 22 -8.15 -23.28 -19.22
C PRO A 22 -7.69 -24.41 -18.27
N ARG A 23 -8.60 -24.92 -17.45
CA ARG A 23 -8.29 -26.00 -16.52
C ARG A 23 -7.68 -27.21 -17.27
N GLY A 24 -6.47 -27.61 -16.89
CA GLY A 24 -5.71 -28.69 -17.56
C GLY A 24 -5.04 -28.30 -18.86
N GLY A 25 -5.13 -27.03 -19.25
CA GLY A 25 -4.48 -26.47 -20.45
C GLY A 25 -3.11 -25.84 -20.14
N ASP A 26 -2.49 -25.34 -21.20
CA ASP A 26 -1.20 -24.67 -21.21
C ASP A 26 -1.26 -23.43 -22.09
N VAL A 27 -0.52 -22.38 -21.69
CA VAL A 27 -0.35 -21.14 -22.48
C VAL A 27 1.10 -20.69 -22.41
N ILE A 28 1.60 -20.13 -23.50
CA ILE A 28 2.94 -19.57 -23.55
C ILE A 28 2.85 -18.06 -23.31
N ALA A 29 3.57 -17.58 -22.29
CA ALA A 29 3.67 -16.15 -22.05
C ALA A 29 4.43 -15.43 -23.16
N SER A 30 3.91 -14.31 -23.61
CA SER A 30 4.54 -13.45 -24.62
C SER A 30 5.64 -12.57 -24.01
N SER A 31 5.57 -12.28 -22.71
CA SER A 31 6.63 -11.58 -21.95
C SER A 31 6.57 -11.98 -20.47
N THR A 32 7.72 -11.84 -19.82
CA THR A 32 7.86 -12.05 -18.37
C THR A 32 8.63 -10.89 -17.74
N ALA A 33 8.26 -10.55 -16.49
CA ALA A 33 9.02 -9.61 -15.66
C ALA A 33 9.05 -10.12 -14.22
N THR A 34 10.14 -9.82 -13.51
CA THR A 34 10.26 -10.08 -12.08
C THR A 34 10.54 -8.75 -11.41
N THR A 35 9.66 -8.33 -10.49
CA THR A 35 9.76 -7.03 -9.83
C THR A 35 9.46 -7.16 -8.35
N PRO A 36 10.05 -6.30 -7.49
CA PRO A 36 9.58 -6.18 -6.13
C PRO A 36 8.14 -5.64 -6.12
N GLY A 37 7.34 -6.12 -5.17
CA GLY A 37 5.93 -5.79 -5.06
C GLY A 37 5.47 -5.65 -3.60
N GLY A 38 4.17 -5.62 -3.40
CA GLY A 38 3.56 -5.38 -2.10
C GLY A 38 3.95 -4.03 -1.53
N GLY A 39 4.25 -3.99 -0.24
CA GLY A 39 4.62 -2.76 0.47
C GLY A 39 5.87 -2.05 -0.04
N PHE A 40 6.71 -2.73 -0.84
CA PHE A 40 7.85 -2.08 -1.50
C PHE A 40 7.42 -0.86 -2.30
N ASN A 41 6.30 -0.94 -3.02
CA ASN A 41 5.84 0.14 -3.90
C ASN A 41 5.48 1.41 -3.12
N VAL A 42 4.79 1.26 -1.99
CA VAL A 42 4.44 2.39 -1.09
C VAL A 42 5.70 3.00 -0.51
N MET A 43 6.62 2.16 -0.02
CA MET A 43 7.89 2.62 0.56
C MET A 43 8.75 3.36 -0.47
N ALA A 44 8.89 2.83 -1.67
CA ALA A 44 9.63 3.46 -2.76
C ALA A 44 9.01 4.82 -3.15
N ALA A 45 7.67 4.91 -3.18
CA ALA A 45 6.97 6.17 -3.42
C ALA A 45 7.23 7.18 -2.29
N ALA A 46 7.19 6.77 -1.03
CA ALA A 46 7.46 7.63 0.12
C ALA A 46 8.89 8.18 0.10
N VAL A 47 9.89 7.31 -0.13
CA VAL A 47 11.30 7.73 -0.24
C VAL A 47 11.51 8.70 -1.40
N ARG A 48 10.90 8.45 -2.56
CA ARG A 48 10.97 9.38 -3.72
C ARG A 48 10.37 10.75 -3.42
N GLN A 49 9.44 10.85 -2.48
CA GLN A 49 8.87 12.10 -1.99
C GLN A 49 9.65 12.69 -0.79
N GLY A 50 10.78 12.08 -0.42
CA GLY A 50 11.67 12.58 0.63
C GLY A 50 11.27 12.17 2.05
N LEU A 51 10.44 11.14 2.23
CA LEU A 51 10.12 10.56 3.53
C LEU A 51 11.04 9.36 3.80
N PRO A 52 11.97 9.46 4.76
CA PRO A 52 12.79 8.32 5.17
C PRO A 52 11.90 7.14 5.58
N THR A 53 12.31 5.93 5.24
CA THR A 53 11.46 4.75 5.42
C THR A 53 12.26 3.59 5.99
N LEU A 54 11.69 2.96 7.03
CA LEU A 54 12.18 1.73 7.65
C LEU A 54 11.18 0.60 7.38
N TYR A 55 11.63 -0.45 6.74
CA TYR A 55 10.89 -1.69 6.60
C TYR A 55 11.09 -2.56 7.86
N ALA A 56 10.03 -2.80 8.60
CA ALA A 56 10.01 -3.64 9.80
C ALA A 56 9.19 -4.93 9.63
N GLY A 57 8.96 -5.34 8.38
CA GLY A 57 8.44 -6.66 8.05
C GLY A 57 9.56 -7.70 7.90
N ALA A 58 9.20 -8.98 7.88
CA ALA A 58 10.14 -10.08 7.68
C ALA A 58 10.44 -10.33 6.20
N HIS A 59 11.63 -10.87 5.90
CA HIS A 59 12.05 -11.29 4.56
C HIS A 59 12.98 -12.51 4.65
N GLY A 60 13.15 -13.24 3.57
CA GLY A 60 13.90 -14.50 3.55
C GLY A 60 15.30 -14.42 2.96
N THR A 61 16.03 -15.54 2.98
CA THR A 61 17.40 -15.68 2.45
C THR A 61 17.47 -16.22 1.04
N GLY A 62 16.41 -16.81 0.50
CA GLY A 62 16.41 -17.40 -0.84
C GLY A 62 16.48 -16.37 -1.97
N PRO A 63 16.32 -16.82 -3.24
CA PRO A 63 16.40 -15.95 -4.42
C PRO A 63 15.45 -14.75 -4.37
N PHE A 64 14.22 -14.92 -3.91
CA PHE A 64 13.26 -13.83 -3.80
C PHE A 64 13.61 -12.88 -2.66
N GLY A 65 14.12 -13.39 -1.54
CA GLY A 65 14.64 -12.56 -0.45
C GLY A 65 15.86 -11.73 -0.88
N ALA A 66 16.72 -12.29 -1.72
CA ALA A 66 17.86 -11.56 -2.30
C ALA A 66 17.37 -10.40 -3.19
N LEU A 67 16.41 -10.65 -4.08
CA LEU A 67 15.80 -9.60 -4.92
C LEU A 67 15.11 -8.52 -4.09
N ALA A 68 14.38 -8.90 -3.03
CA ALA A 68 13.71 -7.95 -2.13
C ALA A 68 14.76 -7.03 -1.46
N ARG A 69 15.83 -7.58 -0.90
CA ARG A 69 16.90 -6.77 -0.26
C ARG A 69 17.63 -5.87 -1.25
N GLU A 70 17.94 -6.36 -2.44
CA GLU A 70 18.55 -5.54 -3.50
C GLU A 70 17.65 -4.35 -3.87
N ALA A 71 16.36 -4.59 -4.00
CA ALA A 71 15.37 -3.54 -4.30
C ALA A 71 15.27 -2.51 -3.17
N LEU A 72 15.19 -2.96 -1.92
CA LEU A 72 15.17 -2.10 -0.73
C LEU A 72 16.42 -1.23 -0.67
N ALA A 73 17.61 -1.85 -0.82
CA ALA A 73 18.89 -1.13 -0.82
C ALA A 73 18.98 -0.09 -1.95
N THR A 74 18.57 -0.46 -3.17
CA THR A 74 18.57 0.42 -4.34
C THR A 74 17.64 1.62 -4.17
N ALA A 75 16.50 1.41 -3.51
CA ALA A 75 15.54 2.47 -3.20
C ALA A 75 15.93 3.33 -1.99
N GLY A 76 17.02 3.00 -1.27
CA GLY A 76 17.43 3.69 -0.05
C GLY A 76 16.48 3.43 1.13
N ILE A 77 15.84 2.26 1.15
CA ILE A 77 14.95 1.84 2.23
C ILE A 77 15.76 0.99 3.21
N GLU A 78 15.79 1.39 4.46
CA GLU A 78 16.39 0.61 5.54
C GLU A 78 15.45 -0.53 5.94
N TRP A 79 16.00 -1.65 6.44
CA TRP A 79 15.20 -2.75 6.99
C TRP A 79 15.73 -3.18 8.36
N LEU A 80 14.81 -3.58 9.23
CA LEU A 80 15.10 -3.80 10.65
C LEU A 80 15.62 -5.22 10.93
N HIS A 81 15.03 -6.25 10.29
CA HIS A 81 15.26 -7.63 10.68
C HIS A 81 16.30 -8.32 9.81
N PRO A 82 17.07 -9.28 10.37
CA PRO A 82 17.87 -10.19 9.56
C PRO A 82 16.92 -11.06 8.70
N ALA A 83 17.43 -11.57 7.60
CA ALA A 83 16.67 -12.48 6.77
C ALA A 83 16.41 -13.82 7.48
N ARG A 84 15.22 -14.42 7.25
CA ARG A 84 14.89 -15.77 7.72
C ARG A 84 15.76 -16.81 7.02
N GLU A 85 16.50 -17.60 7.77
CA GLU A 85 17.45 -18.57 7.18
C GLU A 85 16.77 -19.75 6.51
N ASP A 86 15.65 -20.21 7.06
CA ASP A 86 14.95 -21.42 6.62
C ASP A 86 13.78 -21.16 5.65
N LEU A 87 13.56 -19.91 5.24
CA LEU A 87 12.39 -19.53 4.45
C LEU A 87 12.74 -18.43 3.45
N ASP A 88 12.26 -18.55 2.22
CA ASP A 88 12.36 -17.47 1.26
C ASP A 88 11.23 -16.43 1.42
N THR A 89 11.41 -15.27 0.86
CA THR A 89 10.35 -14.27 0.68
C THR A 89 9.26 -14.80 -0.23
N GLY A 90 8.00 -14.46 0.06
CA GLY A 90 6.87 -14.83 -0.75
C GLY A 90 6.86 -14.20 -2.13
N PHE A 91 6.05 -14.73 -3.02
CA PHE A 91 5.93 -14.23 -4.38
C PHE A 91 4.47 -14.24 -4.86
N VAL A 92 4.20 -13.45 -5.86
CA VAL A 92 2.90 -13.39 -6.54
C VAL A 92 3.10 -13.70 -8.02
N VAL A 93 2.44 -14.73 -8.53
CA VAL A 93 2.29 -14.93 -9.98
C VAL A 93 1.15 -14.04 -10.44
N THR A 94 1.46 -13.12 -11.34
CA THR A 94 0.49 -12.20 -11.95
C THR A 94 0.35 -12.56 -13.43
N LEU A 95 -0.82 -13.04 -13.82
CA LEU A 95 -1.17 -13.25 -15.22
C LEU A 95 -1.86 -12.01 -15.74
N VAL A 96 -1.34 -11.42 -16.80
CA VAL A 96 -1.91 -10.26 -17.49
C VAL A 96 -2.41 -10.71 -18.84
N ASP A 97 -3.72 -10.68 -19.07
CA ASP A 97 -4.33 -11.12 -20.32
C ASP A 97 -4.29 -10.05 -21.41
N SER A 98 -4.82 -10.37 -22.61
CA SER A 98 -4.85 -9.47 -23.77
C SER A 98 -5.70 -8.21 -23.56
N THR A 99 -6.59 -8.20 -22.57
CA THR A 99 -7.39 -7.02 -22.19
C THR A 99 -6.67 -6.12 -21.17
N GLY A 100 -5.54 -6.59 -20.62
CA GLY A 100 -4.81 -5.93 -19.53
C GLY A 100 -5.35 -6.28 -18.14
N GLU A 101 -6.34 -7.19 -18.02
CA GLU A 101 -6.85 -7.67 -16.75
C GLU A 101 -5.81 -8.56 -16.06
N ARG A 102 -5.80 -8.50 -14.72
CA ARG A 102 -4.80 -9.20 -13.90
C ARG A 102 -5.43 -10.26 -13.03
N THR A 103 -4.83 -11.43 -13.03
CA THR A 103 -5.18 -12.54 -12.14
C THR A 103 -3.97 -12.91 -11.31
N PHE A 104 -4.16 -13.06 -9.99
CA PHE A 104 -3.07 -13.23 -9.04
C PHE A 104 -3.12 -14.58 -8.36
N VAL A 105 -1.95 -15.18 -8.16
CA VAL A 105 -1.75 -16.33 -7.28
C VAL A 105 -0.61 -16.02 -6.33
N THR A 106 -0.91 -15.88 -5.04
CA THR A 106 0.06 -15.49 -4.01
C THR A 106 0.58 -16.73 -3.29
N SER A 107 1.91 -16.84 -3.20
CA SER A 107 2.62 -17.80 -2.36
C SER A 107 3.21 -17.07 -1.16
N ARG A 108 2.85 -17.48 0.03
CA ARG A 108 3.34 -16.91 1.29
C ARG A 108 4.77 -17.35 1.55
N GLY A 109 5.57 -16.48 2.16
CA GLY A 109 6.94 -16.73 2.57
C GLY A 109 7.26 -16.09 3.91
N ALA A 110 8.49 -15.63 4.07
CA ALA A 110 9.00 -15.04 5.30
C ALA A 110 8.20 -13.84 5.79
N GLU A 111 7.63 -13.03 4.89
CA GLU A 111 6.80 -11.85 5.22
C GLU A 111 5.53 -12.20 6.02
N ALA A 112 5.15 -13.47 6.06
CA ALA A 112 4.00 -13.98 6.80
C ALA A 112 4.34 -14.49 8.22
N THR A 113 5.59 -14.32 8.69
CA THR A 113 6.13 -14.96 9.91
C THR A 113 6.56 -13.98 11.00
N LEU A 114 6.11 -12.74 10.96
CA LEU A 114 6.44 -11.72 11.95
C LEU A 114 5.90 -12.14 13.33
N THR A 115 6.71 -11.94 14.38
CA THR A 115 6.36 -12.24 15.76
C THR A 115 6.33 -10.98 16.62
N GLY A 116 5.69 -11.04 17.81
CA GLY A 116 5.46 -9.86 18.63
C GLY A 116 6.74 -9.25 19.26
N ASP A 117 7.75 -10.05 19.50
CA ASP A 117 9.06 -9.62 20.00
C ASP A 117 9.95 -8.95 18.94
N GLU A 118 9.57 -9.07 17.67
CA GLU A 118 10.24 -8.41 16.55
C GLU A 118 9.69 -7.02 16.26
N LEU A 119 8.50 -6.69 16.77
CA LEU A 119 7.91 -5.39 16.52
C LEU A 119 8.65 -4.29 17.28
N PRO A 120 9.18 -3.26 16.59
CA PRO A 120 9.94 -2.20 17.25
C PRO A 120 9.03 -1.31 18.10
N ALA A 121 9.58 -0.71 19.14
CA ALA A 121 8.97 0.49 19.70
C ALA A 121 9.14 1.61 18.67
N PRO A 122 8.06 2.28 18.24
CA PRO A 122 8.18 3.41 17.33
C PRO A 122 8.90 4.58 18.03
N ALA A 123 9.63 5.38 17.24
CA ALA A 123 10.13 6.66 17.71
C ALA A 123 8.97 7.68 17.73
N ASP A 124 9.11 8.74 18.55
CA ASP A 124 8.07 9.75 18.77
C ASP A 124 7.59 10.45 17.47
N ASP A 125 8.39 10.41 16.41
CA ASP A 125 8.09 11.00 15.09
C ASP A 125 7.88 9.95 13.99
N ASP A 126 7.65 8.69 14.32
CA ASP A 126 7.32 7.65 13.34
C ASP A 126 5.86 7.76 12.90
N LEU A 127 5.65 7.59 11.59
CA LEU A 127 4.35 7.38 10.97
C LEU A 127 4.26 5.89 10.61
N VAL A 128 3.34 5.17 11.23
CA VAL A 128 3.19 3.72 11.05
C VAL A 128 2.31 3.42 9.84
N TYR A 129 2.79 2.57 8.93
CA TYR A 129 1.97 2.00 7.86
C TYR A 129 1.66 0.54 8.14
N LEU A 130 0.37 0.22 8.17
CA LEU A 130 -0.15 -1.12 8.31
C LEU A 130 -0.90 -1.54 7.04
N SER A 131 -0.55 -2.71 6.51
CA SER A 131 -1.23 -3.31 5.36
C SER A 131 -2.26 -4.34 5.79
N GLY A 132 -3.43 -4.35 5.15
CA GLY A 132 -4.44 -5.39 5.34
C GLY A 132 -3.92 -6.79 5.01
N TYR A 133 -3.02 -6.92 4.06
CA TYR A 133 -2.36 -8.20 3.76
C TYR A 133 -1.65 -8.81 4.97
N SER A 134 -1.03 -7.99 5.82
CA SER A 134 -0.38 -8.47 7.05
C SER A 134 -1.39 -9.09 8.02
N LEU A 135 -2.64 -8.65 8.00
CA LEU A 135 -3.70 -9.18 8.86
C LEU A 135 -4.32 -10.50 8.36
N LEU A 136 -4.00 -10.92 7.14
CA LEU A 136 -4.42 -12.22 6.62
C LEU A 136 -3.56 -13.39 7.12
N HIS A 137 -2.39 -13.10 7.71
CA HIS A 137 -1.46 -14.08 8.24
C HIS A 137 -1.60 -14.20 9.75
N ASP A 138 -1.82 -15.43 10.24
CA ASP A 138 -2.08 -15.67 11.67
C ASP A 138 -0.95 -15.18 12.57
N SER A 139 0.31 -15.44 12.20
CA SER A 139 1.48 -14.98 12.95
C SER A 139 1.55 -13.46 13.03
N ASN A 140 1.48 -12.80 11.87
CA ASN A 140 1.53 -11.34 11.80
C ASN A 140 0.37 -10.70 12.57
N ARG A 141 -0.84 -11.25 12.43
CA ARG A 141 -2.03 -10.77 13.14
C ARG A 141 -1.88 -10.92 14.65
N ALA A 142 -1.37 -12.07 15.12
CA ALA A 142 -1.11 -12.30 16.54
C ALA A 142 -0.04 -11.36 17.11
N ALA A 143 0.92 -10.93 16.29
CA ALA A 143 1.94 -9.95 16.65
C ALA A 143 1.40 -8.52 16.63
N LEU A 144 0.78 -8.13 15.51
CA LEU A 144 0.42 -6.74 15.21
C LEU A 144 -0.73 -6.21 16.07
N LEU A 145 -1.77 -7.00 16.37
CA LEU A 145 -2.92 -6.48 17.11
C LEU A 145 -2.59 -6.09 18.55
N PRO A 146 -1.86 -6.91 19.35
CA PRO A 146 -1.46 -6.50 20.69
C PRO A 146 -0.45 -5.33 20.70
N TRP A 147 0.39 -5.23 19.67
CA TRP A 147 1.34 -4.14 19.50
C TRP A 147 0.60 -2.85 19.17
N LEU A 148 -0.32 -2.89 18.21
CA LEU A 148 -1.16 -1.75 17.81
C LEU A 148 -1.95 -1.17 18.99
N ALA A 149 -2.50 -2.04 19.84
CA ALA A 149 -3.25 -1.65 21.03
C ALA A 149 -2.39 -0.96 22.12
N LYS A 150 -1.07 -1.10 22.07
CA LYS A 150 -0.12 -0.51 23.01
C LYS A 150 0.59 0.74 22.49
N LEU A 151 0.34 1.09 21.22
CA LEU A 151 0.96 2.29 20.64
C LEU A 151 0.52 3.54 21.41
N PRO A 152 1.44 4.48 21.69
CA PRO A 152 1.09 5.81 22.17
C PRO A 152 0.08 6.50 21.24
N ASP A 153 -0.78 7.34 21.83
CA ASP A 153 -1.85 8.01 21.07
C ASP A 153 -1.34 9.05 20.07
N ASP A 154 -0.14 9.55 20.25
CA ASP A 154 0.55 10.52 19.39
C ASP A 154 1.28 9.87 18.19
N ILE A 155 1.40 8.56 18.16
CA ILE A 155 1.91 7.83 16.99
C ILE A 155 0.79 7.69 15.96
N GLU A 156 0.93 8.33 14.80
CA GLU A 156 -0.03 8.21 13.71
C GLU A 156 0.06 6.86 13.00
N VAL A 157 -1.09 6.23 12.78
CA VAL A 157 -1.22 4.93 12.10
C VAL A 157 -2.05 5.09 10.83
N PHE A 158 -1.42 4.79 9.70
CA PHE A 158 -2.07 4.72 8.40
C PHE A 158 -2.35 3.25 8.04
N PHE A 159 -3.57 2.95 7.63
CA PHE A 159 -4.00 1.62 7.23
C PHE A 159 -4.55 1.60 5.80
N ASP A 160 -4.01 0.70 4.98
CA ASP A 160 -4.56 0.34 3.67
C ASP A 160 -5.05 -1.11 3.73
N PRO A 161 -6.37 -1.35 3.62
CA PRO A 161 -6.96 -2.69 3.76
C PRO A 161 -6.61 -3.62 2.61
N GLY A 162 -6.34 -3.06 1.42
CA GLY A 162 -6.15 -3.81 0.19
C GLY A 162 -7.41 -4.52 -0.31
N PRO A 163 -7.32 -5.21 -1.46
CA PRO A 163 -8.47 -5.82 -2.14
C PRO A 163 -9.11 -6.99 -1.38
N LEU A 164 -8.39 -7.59 -0.43
CA LEU A 164 -8.87 -8.72 0.38
C LEU A 164 -9.46 -8.28 1.73
N VAL A 165 -9.93 -7.04 1.84
CA VAL A 165 -10.51 -6.49 3.09
C VAL A 165 -11.63 -7.37 3.66
N ALA A 166 -12.42 -8.02 2.83
CA ALA A 166 -13.50 -8.91 3.25
C ALA A 166 -12.99 -10.25 3.86
N GLU A 167 -11.73 -10.60 3.63
CA GLU A 167 -11.10 -11.81 4.16
C GLU A 167 -10.37 -11.56 5.50
N ILE A 168 -10.21 -10.29 5.89
CA ILE A 168 -9.65 -9.95 7.20
C ILE A 168 -10.66 -10.39 8.28
N PRO A 169 -10.24 -11.18 9.29
CA PRO A 169 -11.13 -11.57 10.37
C PRO A 169 -11.77 -10.35 11.05
N GLY A 170 -13.10 -10.38 11.27
CA GLY A 170 -13.87 -9.23 11.75
C GLY A 170 -13.28 -8.61 13.02
N TYR A 171 -12.87 -9.42 14.01
CA TYR A 171 -12.25 -8.92 15.24
C TYR A 171 -10.93 -8.18 14.99
N ALA A 172 -10.17 -8.58 13.96
CA ALA A 172 -8.91 -7.93 13.63
C ALA A 172 -9.15 -6.60 12.92
N LEU A 173 -10.14 -6.56 12.02
CA LEU A 173 -10.54 -5.33 11.36
C LEU A 173 -11.11 -4.31 12.36
N GLU A 174 -11.95 -4.74 13.31
CA GLU A 174 -12.48 -3.90 14.39
C GLU A 174 -11.35 -3.31 15.23
N ALA A 175 -10.39 -4.12 15.68
CA ALA A 175 -9.25 -3.64 16.46
C ALA A 175 -8.41 -2.58 15.70
N VAL A 176 -8.26 -2.73 14.38
CA VAL A 176 -7.58 -1.75 13.55
C VAL A 176 -8.42 -0.47 13.40
N LEU A 177 -9.71 -0.58 13.13
CA LEU A 177 -10.63 0.56 12.99
C LEU A 177 -10.69 1.43 14.27
N ASP A 178 -10.51 0.81 15.43
CA ASP A 178 -10.48 1.52 16.73
C ASP A 178 -9.21 2.36 16.93
N ARG A 179 -8.10 1.99 16.25
CA ARG A 179 -6.78 2.58 16.54
C ARG A 179 -6.23 3.48 15.43
N VAL A 180 -6.59 3.25 14.18
CA VAL A 180 -5.99 3.98 13.05
C VAL A 180 -6.38 5.46 13.02
N ASP A 181 -5.44 6.28 12.53
CA ASP A 181 -5.60 7.72 12.31
C ASP A 181 -5.95 8.03 10.86
N TRP A 182 -5.50 7.19 9.94
CA TRP A 182 -5.79 7.28 8.51
C TRP A 182 -6.24 5.93 7.96
N TRP A 183 -7.41 5.93 7.33
CA TRP A 183 -7.87 4.83 6.48
C TRP A 183 -7.71 5.26 5.02
N SER A 184 -7.06 4.43 4.19
CA SER A 184 -6.94 4.66 2.76
C SER A 184 -7.37 3.43 1.98
N SER A 185 -8.38 3.55 1.13
CA SER A 185 -8.86 2.46 0.26
C SER A 185 -9.21 2.98 -1.13
N ASN A 186 -9.37 2.08 -2.10
CA ASN A 186 -10.05 2.43 -3.34
C ASN A 186 -11.58 2.34 -3.16
N ALA A 187 -12.33 2.79 -4.17
CA ALA A 187 -13.81 2.80 -4.13
C ALA A 187 -14.41 1.38 -4.02
N ALA A 188 -13.78 0.37 -4.65
CA ALA A 188 -14.26 -1.01 -4.58
C ALA A 188 -14.06 -1.60 -3.18
N GLU A 189 -12.91 -1.38 -2.56
CA GLU A 189 -12.60 -1.79 -1.19
C GLU A 189 -13.53 -1.11 -0.18
N ALA A 190 -13.79 0.19 -0.34
CA ALA A 190 -14.76 0.91 0.48
C ALA A 190 -16.17 0.36 0.31
N THR A 191 -16.56 -0.02 -0.92
CA THR A 191 -17.86 -0.67 -1.21
C THR A 191 -17.96 -2.04 -0.54
N LEU A 192 -16.90 -2.86 -0.59
CA LEU A 192 -16.85 -4.16 0.09
C LEU A 192 -17.09 -4.03 1.61
N LEU A 193 -16.53 -3.00 2.23
CA LEU A 193 -16.68 -2.78 3.67
C LEU A 193 -18.04 -2.19 4.06
N THR A 194 -18.64 -1.37 3.21
CA THR A 194 -19.81 -0.56 3.56
C THR A 194 -21.10 -0.96 2.86
N GLY A 195 -21.01 -1.66 1.73
CA GLY A 195 -22.13 -1.93 0.83
C GLY A 195 -22.56 -0.71 -0.01
N LEU A 196 -21.85 0.42 0.08
CA LEU A 196 -22.22 1.68 -0.58
C LEU A 196 -21.34 1.92 -1.81
N VAL A 197 -21.97 2.12 -2.96
CA VAL A 197 -21.25 2.33 -4.25
C VAL A 197 -20.80 3.78 -4.41
N ASN A 198 -21.55 4.75 -3.87
CA ASN A 198 -21.16 6.16 -3.95
C ASN A 198 -19.91 6.41 -3.06
N PRO A 199 -18.78 6.90 -3.60
CA PRO A 199 -17.54 7.05 -2.82
C PRO A 199 -17.67 8.04 -1.64
N VAL A 200 -18.51 9.07 -1.77
CA VAL A 200 -18.75 10.06 -0.70
C VAL A 200 -19.50 9.41 0.47
N ASP A 201 -20.51 8.62 0.17
CA ASP A 201 -21.29 7.91 1.19
C ASP A 201 -20.48 6.77 1.81
N ALA A 202 -19.69 6.06 1.00
CA ALA A 202 -18.76 5.05 1.47
C ALA A 202 -17.70 5.65 2.41
N ALA A 203 -17.08 6.78 2.05
CA ALA A 203 -16.11 7.47 2.91
C ALA A 203 -16.73 7.90 4.25
N ARG A 204 -17.96 8.44 4.25
CA ARG A 204 -18.69 8.76 5.49
C ARG A 204 -18.97 7.52 6.34
N ALA A 205 -19.38 6.43 5.69
CA ALA A 205 -19.70 5.18 6.38
C ALA A 205 -18.44 4.52 6.99
N VAL A 206 -17.32 4.50 6.26
CA VAL A 206 -16.03 4.03 6.80
C VAL A 206 -15.63 4.88 8.00
N ARG A 207 -15.68 6.20 7.86
CA ARG A 207 -15.36 7.12 8.96
C ARG A 207 -16.26 6.89 10.18
N GLY A 208 -17.55 6.57 9.97
CA GLY A 208 -18.47 6.23 11.06
C GLY A 208 -18.17 4.91 11.76
N LYS A 209 -17.36 4.04 11.14
CA LYS A 209 -16.89 2.77 11.74
C LYS A 209 -15.57 2.91 12.51
N THR A 210 -14.84 4.02 12.34
CA THR A 210 -13.58 4.29 13.03
C THR A 210 -13.79 5.17 14.25
N CYS A 211 -12.98 4.98 15.30
CA CYS A 211 -13.04 5.83 16.49
C CYS A 211 -12.39 7.21 16.23
N ARG A 212 -11.31 7.26 15.45
CA ARG A 212 -10.50 8.47 15.29
C ARG A 212 -10.02 8.75 13.87
N ALA A 213 -10.10 7.79 12.94
CA ALA A 213 -9.50 7.95 11.63
C ALA A 213 -10.16 9.01 10.75
N ASP A 214 -9.34 9.73 10.02
CA ASP A 214 -9.69 10.38 8.78
C ASP A 214 -9.64 9.37 7.62
N VAL A 215 -10.50 9.54 6.62
CA VAL A 215 -10.72 8.56 5.57
C VAL A 215 -10.42 9.15 4.21
N LEU A 216 -9.66 8.40 3.42
CA LEU A 216 -9.33 8.70 2.04
C LEU A 216 -9.82 7.55 1.15
N VAL A 217 -10.73 7.84 0.21
CA VAL A 217 -11.23 6.88 -0.78
C VAL A 217 -10.77 7.30 -2.17
N ARG A 218 -9.88 6.53 -2.77
CA ARG A 218 -9.34 6.75 -4.13
C ARG A 218 -10.40 6.38 -5.17
N THR A 219 -10.62 7.24 -6.16
CA THR A 219 -11.65 7.08 -7.20
C THR A 219 -11.05 6.97 -8.61
N GLY A 220 -9.80 6.56 -8.72
CA GLY A 220 -9.08 6.43 -9.99
C GLY A 220 -8.88 7.80 -10.66
N PRO A 221 -9.24 7.95 -11.95
CA PRO A 221 -9.08 9.23 -12.66
C PRO A 221 -9.81 10.42 -12.02
N GLY A 222 -10.86 10.16 -11.23
CA GLY A 222 -11.61 11.17 -10.50
C GLY A 222 -10.88 11.74 -9.28
N GLY A 223 -9.71 11.21 -8.93
CA GLY A 223 -8.93 11.63 -7.77
C GLY A 223 -9.30 10.88 -6.49
N CYS A 224 -9.71 11.58 -5.44
CA CYS A 224 -10.10 10.93 -4.19
C CYS A 224 -11.14 11.75 -3.41
N VAL A 225 -11.79 11.06 -2.47
CA VAL A 225 -12.70 11.65 -1.49
C VAL A 225 -12.01 11.62 -0.12
N LEU A 226 -11.94 12.75 0.54
CA LEU A 226 -11.49 12.90 1.91
C LEU A 226 -12.68 13.10 2.85
N ALA A 227 -12.74 12.33 3.94
CA ALA A 227 -13.66 12.56 5.04
C ALA A 227 -12.85 12.85 6.31
N VAL A 228 -12.57 14.13 6.55
CA VAL A 228 -11.72 14.61 7.66
C VAL A 228 -12.61 15.00 8.84
N ARG A 229 -12.16 14.63 10.04
CA ARG A 229 -12.86 14.95 11.28
C ARG A 229 -12.97 16.46 11.47
N GLY A 230 -14.19 16.92 11.72
CA GLY A 230 -14.49 18.35 11.90
C GLY A 230 -14.55 19.18 10.61
N GLN A 231 -14.13 18.64 9.45
CA GLN A 231 -14.13 19.35 8.18
C GLN A 231 -15.17 18.82 7.16
N GLY A 232 -15.80 17.66 7.45
CA GLY A 232 -16.78 17.05 6.55
C GLY A 232 -16.15 16.17 5.48
N VAL A 233 -16.77 16.14 4.30
CA VAL A 233 -16.31 15.34 3.16
C VAL A 233 -15.98 16.26 1.99
N THR A 234 -14.78 16.12 1.42
CA THR A 234 -14.27 16.92 0.32
C THR A 234 -13.83 16.01 -0.83
N GLN A 235 -14.25 16.33 -2.05
CA GLN A 235 -13.69 15.76 -3.28
C GLN A 235 -12.39 16.49 -3.60
N VAL A 236 -11.33 15.73 -3.87
CA VAL A 236 -10.06 16.26 -4.39
C VAL A 236 -9.87 15.69 -5.79
N ASP A 237 -9.93 16.55 -6.78
CA ASP A 237 -9.91 16.16 -8.19
C ASP A 237 -8.61 15.47 -8.59
N GLY A 238 -8.72 14.53 -9.54
CA GLY A 238 -7.59 13.88 -10.16
C GLY A 238 -6.95 14.73 -11.26
N PHE A 239 -5.92 14.18 -11.89
CA PHE A 239 -5.22 14.80 -13.02
C PHE A 239 -5.42 13.95 -14.25
N ALA A 240 -5.82 14.59 -15.36
CA ALA A 240 -6.02 13.91 -16.62
C ALA A 240 -4.67 13.56 -17.26
N VAL A 241 -4.41 12.27 -17.47
CA VAL A 241 -3.21 11.76 -18.11
C VAL A 241 -3.55 10.57 -19.02
N GLN A 242 -2.67 10.26 -19.96
CA GLN A 242 -2.76 9.03 -20.74
C GLN A 242 -2.08 7.90 -19.95
N ALA A 243 -2.87 7.01 -19.37
CA ALA A 243 -2.36 5.88 -18.63
C ALA A 243 -1.69 4.84 -19.57
N VAL A 244 -0.56 4.30 -19.10
CA VAL A 244 0.21 3.23 -19.75
C VAL A 244 0.13 1.95 -18.93
N ASP A 245 0.22 2.07 -17.61
CA ASP A 245 0.13 0.96 -16.67
C ASP A 245 -0.49 1.44 -15.34
N LEU A 246 -1.54 0.77 -14.89
CA LEU A 246 -2.25 1.13 -13.66
C LEU A 246 -1.66 0.49 -12.39
N ASN A 247 -0.67 -0.40 -12.55
CA ASN A 247 -0.05 -1.09 -11.43
C ASN A 247 0.72 -0.12 -10.52
N GLY A 248 0.53 -0.24 -9.21
CA GLY A 248 1.18 0.63 -8.23
C GLY A 248 0.61 2.06 -8.13
N ALA A 249 -0.48 2.39 -8.83
CA ALA A 249 -1.12 3.71 -8.72
C ALA A 249 -1.58 4.02 -7.28
N GLY A 250 -2.19 3.04 -6.61
CA GLY A 250 -2.61 3.14 -5.22
C GLY A 250 -1.42 3.32 -4.27
N ASP A 251 -0.33 2.59 -4.53
CA ASP A 251 0.91 2.67 -3.75
C ASP A 251 1.61 4.02 -3.92
N ALA A 252 1.68 4.52 -5.16
CA ALA A 252 2.21 5.85 -5.47
C ALA A 252 1.40 6.95 -4.76
N HIS A 253 0.07 6.79 -4.75
CA HIS A 253 -0.83 7.69 -4.03
C HIS A 253 -0.58 7.62 -2.52
N ALA A 254 -0.57 6.43 -1.92
CA ALA A 254 -0.38 6.26 -0.48
C ALA A 254 1.00 6.80 -0.02
N GLY A 255 2.09 6.45 -0.72
CA GLY A 255 3.43 6.94 -0.38
C GLY A 255 3.57 8.46 -0.48
N ALA A 256 2.98 9.08 -1.52
CA ALA A 256 2.99 10.53 -1.68
C ALA A 256 2.10 11.25 -0.65
N PHE A 257 0.96 10.67 -0.29
CA PHE A 257 0.08 11.19 0.75
C PHE A 257 0.80 11.20 2.11
N LEU A 258 1.37 10.06 2.51
CA LEU A 258 2.15 9.90 3.73
C LEU A 258 3.30 10.92 3.82
N ALA A 259 4.03 11.09 2.72
CA ALA A 259 5.09 12.11 2.66
C ALA A 259 4.54 13.54 2.80
N GLY A 260 3.36 13.82 2.26
CA GLY A 260 2.67 15.10 2.43
C GLY A 260 2.30 15.37 3.89
N ILE A 261 1.68 14.39 4.56
CA ILE A 261 1.32 14.46 5.98
C ILE A 261 2.58 14.65 6.84
N ALA A 262 3.61 13.84 6.61
CA ALA A 262 4.89 13.94 7.33
C ALA A 262 5.59 15.29 7.17
N GLN A 263 5.31 16.01 6.08
CA GLN A 263 5.80 17.39 5.82
C GLN A 263 4.89 18.47 6.42
N GLY A 264 3.86 18.08 7.17
CA GLY A 264 2.91 19.02 7.80
C GLY A 264 1.95 19.69 6.82
N LYS A 265 1.70 19.08 5.65
CA LYS A 265 0.70 19.63 4.72
C LYS A 265 -0.71 19.34 5.20
N GLU A 266 -1.62 20.27 4.93
CA GLU A 266 -3.05 20.04 5.15
C GLU A 266 -3.52 18.80 4.35
N PRO A 267 -4.45 18.00 4.89
CA PRO A 267 -4.91 16.76 4.27
C PRO A 267 -5.34 16.89 2.81
N ALA A 268 -6.04 17.97 2.46
CA ALA A 268 -6.49 18.21 1.09
C ALA A 268 -5.31 18.48 0.13
N GLU A 269 -4.28 19.18 0.58
CA GLU A 269 -3.07 19.41 -0.23
C GLU A 269 -2.24 18.12 -0.33
N ALA A 270 -2.11 17.36 0.74
CA ALA A 270 -1.46 16.06 0.70
C ALA A 270 -2.17 15.11 -0.29
N ALA A 271 -3.51 15.08 -0.30
CA ALA A 271 -4.31 14.30 -1.23
C ALA A 271 -4.18 14.80 -2.69
N ARG A 272 -4.15 16.12 -2.93
CA ARG A 272 -3.90 16.67 -4.26
C ARG A 272 -2.54 16.23 -4.81
N ARG A 273 -1.51 16.26 -3.99
CA ARG A 273 -0.16 15.82 -4.33
C ARG A 273 -0.13 14.31 -4.61
N ALA A 274 -0.83 13.53 -3.80
CA ALA A 274 -0.98 12.09 -3.99
C ALA A 274 -1.69 11.74 -5.30
N ASN A 275 -2.76 12.46 -5.66
CA ASN A 275 -3.44 12.32 -6.95
C ASN A 275 -2.49 12.62 -8.13
N ALA A 276 -1.67 13.67 -8.02
CA ALA A 276 -0.68 14.01 -9.05
C ALA A 276 0.43 12.95 -9.14
N ALA A 277 0.90 12.44 -8.01
CA ALA A 277 1.91 11.37 -7.99
C ALA A 277 1.37 10.08 -8.63
N ALA A 278 0.15 9.68 -8.32
CA ALA A 278 -0.52 8.53 -8.94
C ALA A 278 -0.73 8.75 -10.45
N ALA A 279 -1.15 9.95 -10.87
CA ALA A 279 -1.31 10.30 -12.28
C ALA A 279 0.01 10.19 -13.05
N LEU A 280 1.12 10.68 -12.49
CA LEU A 280 2.44 10.52 -13.12
C LEU A 280 2.90 9.06 -13.13
N ALA A 281 2.66 8.31 -12.06
CA ALA A 281 3.04 6.90 -11.97
C ALA A 281 2.40 6.07 -13.09
N VAL A 282 1.11 6.24 -13.36
CA VAL A 282 0.40 5.46 -14.38
C VAL A 282 0.82 5.79 -15.82
N THR A 283 1.57 6.86 -16.07
CA THR A 283 2.16 7.15 -17.37
C THR A 283 3.42 6.33 -17.68
N ARG A 284 3.89 5.54 -16.71
CA ARG A 284 5.12 4.75 -16.78
C ARG A 284 4.80 3.27 -16.62
N ARG A 285 5.62 2.39 -17.18
CA ARG A 285 5.46 0.93 -17.02
C ARG A 285 6.07 0.46 -15.70
N GLY A 286 5.38 -0.42 -15.01
CA GLY A 286 5.81 -1.08 -13.77
C GLY A 286 5.21 -0.46 -12.49
N PRO A 287 5.27 -1.18 -11.37
CA PRO A 287 4.54 -0.82 -10.15
C PRO A 287 5.20 0.31 -9.33
N ALA A 288 6.54 0.37 -9.26
CA ALA A 288 7.27 1.31 -8.42
C ALA A 288 7.75 2.56 -9.21
N THR A 289 6.84 3.20 -9.92
CA THR A 289 7.13 4.30 -10.87
C THR A 289 6.71 5.68 -10.36
N ALA A 290 6.40 5.82 -9.08
CA ALA A 290 6.08 7.11 -8.47
C ALA A 290 7.12 8.17 -8.82
N PRO A 291 6.73 9.43 -9.07
CA PRO A 291 7.65 10.51 -9.37
C PRO A 291 8.59 10.80 -8.20
N THR A 292 9.74 11.39 -8.48
CA THR A 292 10.54 12.07 -7.45
C THR A 292 9.84 13.34 -6.97
N ARG A 293 10.29 13.88 -5.85
CA ARG A 293 9.77 15.16 -5.32
C ARG A 293 9.87 16.29 -6.35
N ASP A 294 11.01 16.39 -7.03
CA ASP A 294 11.25 17.46 -8.02
C ASP A 294 10.36 17.28 -9.25
N GLU A 295 10.16 16.07 -9.74
CA GLU A 295 9.22 15.76 -10.82
C GLU A 295 7.79 16.14 -10.45
N LEU A 296 7.35 15.80 -9.23
CA LEU A 296 6.02 16.13 -8.73
C LEU A 296 5.83 17.64 -8.60
N GLU A 297 6.81 18.35 -8.03
CA GLU A 297 6.76 19.82 -7.91
C GLU A 297 6.73 20.50 -9.28
N ALA A 298 7.52 20.00 -10.24
CA ALA A 298 7.51 20.53 -11.61
C ALA A 298 6.14 20.32 -12.27
N TYR A 299 5.56 19.15 -12.12
CA TYR A 299 4.24 18.83 -12.66
C TYR A 299 3.14 19.73 -12.06
N LEU A 300 3.12 19.86 -10.73
CA LEU A 300 2.11 20.67 -10.03
C LEU A 300 2.19 22.16 -10.36
N ARG A 301 3.39 22.69 -10.68
CA ARG A 301 3.55 24.08 -11.15
C ARG A 301 3.05 24.31 -12.56
N ALA A 302 2.93 23.26 -13.37
CA ALA A 302 2.48 23.33 -14.76
C ALA A 302 0.95 23.16 -14.91
N GLN A 303 0.24 22.84 -13.81
CA GLN A 303 -1.22 22.70 -13.77
C GLN A 303 -1.88 24.01 -13.33
#